data_b934b7760060c774b8c5a7920495f980
#
_entry.id   b934b7760060c774b8c5a7920495f980
#
_cell.length_a   1.000
_cell.length_b   1.000
_cell.length_c   1.000
_cell.angle_alpha   90.00
_cell.angle_beta   90.00
_cell.angle_gamma   90.00
#
_symmetry.space_group_name_H-M   'P 1'
#
loop_
_entity.id
_entity.type
_entity.pdbx_description
1 polymer ?
#
loop_
_entity_poly.entity_id
_entity_poly.type
_entity_poly.pdbx_seq_one_letter_code
_entity_poly.pdbx_strand_id
1 'polypeptide(L)'
;RLVGAAGTVVENFGVGNSVTINQNRISITPTAELEGDTVYHLSYPSGAFTNLGGDVSYVGTAYTFNTRALTLKLYSWGYNNMGYLGHNNQTRYSSPTQLPGTWSTSGISSETFASFGVKRTDGTLWVWGDGASGQLGLNESGAPARYSSPVQLPGTTWSAKRVHSRSSMGNLAIKTDGTLWAWGSPNAGQLGQNSRTYYSSPVQIPGTTWSTVSAGERNMAAIKTDGTLWCWGQNLAGELGVNDRTNRSSPVQVPGTTWKQVICPDQQVTMATKTDGTLWSWGYNYLGLLGLNDGHPGGMRSSPCQIPGTNWSELAGGVVGRVAYGRKEDGTLWGWGGNQYGRLGQNNLTNYSSPVQIPGTTWSTISEGGGIILAKKSDSTLWTWGPNSHGSLGQNQSYPVLIGTSSPVQIPGIWGEVGLISAAYNNIGWKYG
;
A
#
# COMPACT_ATOMS: atom_id res chain seq x y z
N ARG A 1 -35.49 -1.63 -18.08
CA ARG A 1 -34.13 -2.02 -18.44
C ARG A 1 -33.22 -0.79 -18.41
N LEU A 2 -31.98 -1.00 -18.11
CA LEU A 2 -30.93 0.00 -18.17
C LEU A 2 -30.15 -0.16 -19.48
N VAL A 3 -29.93 0.93 -20.21
CA VAL A 3 -29.25 0.92 -21.51
C VAL A 3 -28.12 1.96 -21.47
N GLY A 4 -26.91 1.57 -21.84
CA GLY A 4 -25.76 2.45 -21.92
C GLY A 4 -25.75 3.31 -23.20
N ALA A 5 -24.79 4.21 -23.31
CA ALA A 5 -24.68 5.21 -24.39
C ALA A 5 -24.67 4.61 -25.81
N ALA A 6 -24.16 3.41 -26.00
CA ALA A 6 -24.12 2.71 -27.29
C ALA A 6 -25.42 1.93 -27.61
N GLY A 7 -26.50 2.09 -26.84
CA GLY A 7 -27.72 1.31 -26.96
C GLY A 7 -27.62 -0.13 -26.46
N THR A 8 -26.50 -0.50 -25.83
CA THR A 8 -26.29 -1.83 -25.25
C THR A 8 -27.10 -1.95 -23.97
N VAL A 9 -27.90 -3.02 -23.84
CA VAL A 9 -28.62 -3.30 -22.60
C VAL A 9 -27.61 -3.72 -21.53
N VAL A 10 -27.51 -2.90 -20.47
CA VAL A 10 -26.62 -3.15 -19.34
C VAL A 10 -27.27 -4.12 -18.36
N GLU A 11 -28.56 -3.89 -18.05
CA GLU A 11 -29.30 -4.75 -17.11
C GLU A 11 -30.81 -4.71 -17.36
N ASN A 12 -31.46 -5.85 -17.19
CA ASN A 12 -32.91 -5.96 -17.13
C ASN A 12 -33.35 -6.21 -15.68
N PHE A 13 -34.17 -5.30 -15.13
CA PHE A 13 -34.69 -5.44 -13.78
C PHE A 13 -36.02 -6.19 -13.78
N GLY A 14 -36.09 -7.31 -13.07
CA GLY A 14 -37.35 -7.97 -12.72
C GLY A 14 -38.01 -7.29 -11.50
N VAL A 15 -39.31 -7.41 -11.38
CA VAL A 15 -40.03 -7.01 -10.15
C VAL A 15 -39.58 -7.94 -9.03
N GLY A 16 -38.95 -7.41 -7.98
CA GLY A 16 -38.42 -8.20 -6.85
C GLY A 16 -37.19 -7.53 -6.23
N ASN A 17 -36.02 -8.18 -6.30
CA ASN A 17 -34.84 -7.78 -5.53
C ASN A 17 -34.20 -6.47 -5.96
N SER A 18 -34.29 -6.07 -7.23
CA SER A 18 -33.64 -4.87 -7.76
C SER A 18 -34.56 -3.67 -7.88
N VAL A 19 -35.86 -3.84 -7.69
CA VAL A 19 -36.86 -2.77 -7.77
C VAL A 19 -37.69 -2.76 -6.48
N THR A 20 -37.63 -1.67 -5.76
CA THR A 20 -38.45 -1.44 -4.56
C THR A 20 -39.39 -0.26 -4.79
N ILE A 21 -40.64 -0.41 -4.38
CA ILE A 21 -41.68 0.63 -4.45
C ILE A 21 -42.09 0.98 -3.03
N ASN A 22 -41.95 2.26 -2.68
CA ASN A 22 -42.41 2.77 -1.40
C ASN A 22 -43.23 4.05 -1.65
N GLN A 23 -44.54 3.95 -1.44
CA GLN A 23 -45.52 5.00 -1.72
C GLN A 23 -45.40 5.52 -3.19
N ASN A 24 -44.91 6.73 -3.37
CA ASN A 24 -44.75 7.39 -4.65
C ASN A 24 -43.30 7.34 -5.18
N ARG A 25 -42.44 6.53 -4.56
CA ARG A 25 -41.02 6.41 -4.92
C ARG A 25 -40.71 5.00 -5.40
N ILE A 26 -40.11 4.93 -6.58
CA ILE A 26 -39.54 3.70 -7.14
C ILE A 26 -38.01 3.81 -7.00
N SER A 27 -37.40 2.85 -6.36
CA SER A 27 -35.93 2.73 -6.26
C SER A 27 -35.48 1.52 -7.06
N ILE A 28 -34.50 1.73 -7.93
CA ILE A 28 -33.89 0.69 -8.76
C ILE A 28 -32.42 0.60 -8.38
N THR A 29 -31.98 -0.60 -7.98
CA THR A 29 -30.59 -0.84 -7.60
C THR A 29 -29.96 -1.77 -8.63
N PRO A 30 -29.04 -1.26 -9.49
CA PRO A 30 -28.29 -2.10 -10.43
C PRO A 30 -27.45 -3.14 -9.68
N THR A 31 -27.29 -4.32 -10.25
CA THR A 31 -26.43 -5.39 -9.72
C THR A 31 -24.97 -5.20 -10.09
N ALA A 32 -24.72 -4.49 -11.21
CA ALA A 32 -23.39 -4.11 -11.66
C ALA A 32 -23.11 -2.62 -11.39
N GLU A 33 -21.84 -2.31 -11.13
CA GLU A 33 -21.37 -0.92 -11.06
C GLU A 33 -21.55 -0.25 -12.42
N LEU A 34 -22.09 0.98 -12.42
CA LEU A 34 -22.27 1.77 -13.63
C LEU A 34 -20.95 2.48 -13.97
N GLU A 35 -20.58 2.48 -15.25
CA GLU A 35 -19.41 3.23 -15.72
C GLU A 35 -19.57 4.73 -15.45
N GLY A 36 -18.50 5.39 -14.99
CA GLY A 36 -18.46 6.82 -14.78
C GLY A 36 -18.51 7.59 -16.12
N ASP A 37 -18.98 8.83 -16.07
CA ASP A 37 -19.09 9.74 -17.23
C ASP A 37 -19.86 9.15 -18.42
N THR A 38 -20.86 8.35 -18.11
CA THR A 38 -21.64 7.61 -19.09
C THR A 38 -23.11 8.00 -19.00
N VAL A 39 -23.75 8.18 -20.17
CA VAL A 39 -25.19 8.43 -20.28
C VAL A 39 -25.92 7.09 -20.22
N TYR A 40 -26.85 6.96 -19.29
CA TYR A 40 -27.72 5.80 -19.17
C TYR A 40 -29.18 6.19 -19.42
N HIS A 41 -29.90 5.29 -20.07
CA HIS A 41 -31.33 5.41 -20.30
C HIS A 41 -32.06 4.31 -19.53
N LEU A 42 -32.96 4.71 -18.66
CA LEU A 42 -33.87 3.78 -17.99
C LEU A 42 -35.19 3.72 -18.75
N SER A 43 -35.49 2.62 -19.40
CA SER A 43 -36.75 2.42 -20.12
C SER A 43 -37.61 1.38 -19.43
N TYR A 44 -38.93 1.59 -19.45
CA TYR A 44 -39.93 0.66 -18.95
C TYR A 44 -41.13 0.65 -19.89
N PRO A 45 -41.80 -0.52 -20.08
CA PRO A 45 -42.96 -0.64 -20.95
C PRO A 45 -44.16 0.10 -20.35
N SER A 46 -45.11 0.48 -21.21
CA SER A 46 -46.39 0.99 -20.75
C SER A 46 -47.09 -0.01 -19.84
N GLY A 47 -47.64 0.46 -18.74
CA GLY A 47 -48.27 -0.43 -17.74
C GLY A 47 -47.31 -1.10 -16.74
N ALA A 48 -45.99 -0.83 -16.84
CA ALA A 48 -45.02 -1.33 -15.85
C ALA A 48 -45.31 -0.80 -14.43
N PHE A 49 -45.93 0.35 -14.32
CA PHE A 49 -46.34 0.95 -13.04
C PHE A 49 -47.81 1.42 -13.17
N THR A 50 -48.58 1.12 -12.15
CA THR A 50 -50.01 1.53 -12.03
C THR A 50 -50.24 2.24 -10.70
N ASN A 51 -51.32 3.01 -10.61
CA ASN A 51 -51.76 3.50 -9.31
C ASN A 51 -52.28 2.33 -8.39
N LEU A 52 -52.52 2.62 -7.13
CA LEU A 52 -52.99 1.61 -6.17
C LEU A 52 -54.32 0.94 -6.54
N GLY A 53 -55.14 1.59 -7.36
CA GLY A 53 -56.39 1.03 -7.89
C GLY A 53 -56.20 0.14 -9.11
N GLY A 54 -55.05 0.16 -9.75
CA GLY A 54 -54.73 -0.62 -10.94
C GLY A 54 -55.40 -0.11 -12.25
N ASP A 55 -56.15 0.98 -12.17
CA ASP A 55 -57.00 1.54 -13.27
C ASP A 55 -56.24 2.60 -14.10
N VAL A 56 -55.13 3.15 -13.61
CA VAL A 56 -54.30 4.11 -14.34
C VAL A 56 -52.89 3.56 -14.49
N SER A 57 -52.52 3.26 -15.73
CA SER A 57 -51.14 2.89 -16.08
C SER A 57 -50.30 4.15 -16.32
N TYR A 58 -49.11 4.18 -15.72
CA TYR A 58 -48.16 5.26 -16.03
C TYR A 58 -47.53 5.01 -17.41
N VAL A 59 -47.73 5.95 -18.31
CA VAL A 59 -47.10 5.97 -19.63
C VAL A 59 -45.94 6.95 -19.56
N GLY A 60 -44.77 6.44 -19.19
CA GLY A 60 -43.59 7.26 -19.03
C GLY A 60 -42.70 7.23 -20.24
N THR A 61 -41.95 8.29 -20.42
CA THR A 61 -40.80 8.36 -21.32
C THR A 61 -39.59 7.79 -20.66
N ALA A 62 -38.61 7.35 -21.45
CA ALA A 62 -37.33 6.90 -20.93
C ALA A 62 -36.68 7.99 -20.05
N TYR A 63 -36.22 7.61 -18.86
CA TYR A 63 -35.50 8.51 -17.99
C TYR A 63 -34.02 8.45 -18.34
N THR A 64 -33.39 9.57 -18.61
CA THR A 64 -31.97 9.67 -18.94
C THR A 64 -31.23 10.31 -17.78
N PHE A 65 -30.11 9.73 -17.38
CA PHE A 65 -29.21 10.31 -16.40
C PHE A 65 -27.76 10.09 -16.80
N ASN A 66 -26.91 10.97 -16.35
CA ASN A 66 -25.47 10.84 -16.50
C ASN A 66 -24.87 10.36 -15.18
N THR A 67 -24.03 9.35 -15.24
CA THR A 67 -23.17 9.03 -14.12
C THR A 67 -22.07 10.08 -14.04
N ARG A 68 -21.73 10.49 -12.84
CA ARG A 68 -20.59 11.38 -12.63
C ARG A 68 -19.30 10.61 -12.91
N ALA A 69 -18.36 11.24 -13.62
CA ALA A 69 -16.99 10.73 -13.68
C ALA A 69 -16.44 10.63 -12.26
N LEU A 70 -16.27 9.42 -11.77
CA LEU A 70 -15.61 9.18 -10.49
C LEU A 70 -14.11 9.38 -10.72
N THR A 71 -13.63 10.58 -10.48
CA THR A 71 -12.19 10.86 -10.54
C THR A 71 -11.55 10.42 -9.23
N LEU A 72 -10.58 9.52 -9.32
CA LEU A 72 -9.75 9.15 -8.18
C LEU A 72 -8.90 10.35 -7.76
N LYS A 73 -9.05 10.74 -6.51
CA LYS A 73 -8.28 11.81 -5.88
C LYS A 73 -7.40 11.25 -4.78
N LEU A 74 -6.25 11.85 -4.59
CA LEU A 74 -5.31 11.47 -3.55
C LEU A 74 -5.66 12.16 -2.23
N TYR A 75 -5.68 11.40 -1.15
CA TYR A 75 -5.94 11.89 0.20
C TYR A 75 -4.80 11.49 1.13
N SER A 76 -4.49 12.36 2.10
CA SER A 76 -3.52 12.07 3.17
C SER A 76 -4.08 12.49 4.53
N TRP A 77 -3.65 11.80 5.60
CA TRP A 77 -4.06 12.08 6.99
C TRP A 77 -3.05 11.49 7.98
N GLY A 78 -3.11 11.95 9.24
CA GLY A 78 -2.24 11.54 10.34
C GLY A 78 -1.29 12.65 10.80
N TYR A 79 -0.07 12.28 11.13
CA TYR A 79 0.97 13.13 11.67
C TYR A 79 1.61 14.05 10.62
N ASN A 80 1.88 15.35 10.95
CA ASN A 80 2.33 16.32 9.94
C ASN A 80 3.34 17.36 10.43
N ASN A 81 4.07 17.14 11.49
CA ASN A 81 4.96 18.19 12.04
C ASN A 81 6.19 18.53 11.15
N MET A 82 6.48 17.76 10.13
CA MET A 82 7.53 18.02 9.14
C MET A 82 6.97 18.23 7.72
N GLY A 83 5.66 18.48 7.59
CA GLY A 83 5.01 18.63 6.28
C GLY A 83 4.76 17.33 5.53
N TYR A 84 4.75 16.19 6.22
CA TYR A 84 4.61 14.86 5.60
C TYR A 84 3.32 14.65 4.81
N LEU A 85 2.28 15.43 5.06
CA LEU A 85 1.00 15.27 4.37
C LEU A 85 0.90 16.05 3.04
N GLY A 86 1.87 16.92 2.72
CA GLY A 86 1.92 17.62 1.44
C GLY A 86 0.93 18.78 1.26
N HIS A 87 0.29 19.26 2.33
CA HIS A 87 -0.76 20.30 2.29
C HIS A 87 -0.25 21.73 2.45
N ASN A 88 1.04 21.99 2.24
CA ASN A 88 1.67 23.29 2.48
C ASN A 88 1.52 23.81 3.90
N ASN A 89 1.40 22.91 4.86
CA ASN A 89 1.30 23.24 6.29
C ASN A 89 1.84 22.07 7.14
N GLN A 90 1.77 22.23 8.47
CA GLN A 90 2.17 21.22 9.44
C GLN A 90 0.98 20.76 10.31
N THR A 91 -0.26 21.04 9.88
CA THR A 91 -1.48 20.63 10.59
C THR A 91 -1.68 19.13 10.49
N ARG A 92 -1.99 18.49 11.61
CA ARG A 92 -2.38 17.06 11.65
C ARG A 92 -3.84 16.91 11.25
N TYR A 93 -4.14 15.89 10.48
CA TYR A 93 -5.50 15.57 10.06
C TYR A 93 -5.89 14.19 10.58
N SER A 94 -6.97 14.11 11.35
CA SER A 94 -7.53 12.85 11.86
C SER A 94 -8.51 12.18 10.90
N SER A 95 -8.78 12.83 9.77
CA SER A 95 -9.62 12.32 8.66
C SER A 95 -8.91 12.50 7.33
N PRO A 96 -9.18 11.65 6.34
CA PRO A 96 -8.63 11.81 5.00
C PRO A 96 -8.91 13.20 4.42
N THR A 97 -7.86 13.94 4.07
CA THR A 97 -7.92 15.29 3.47
C THR A 97 -7.32 15.22 2.07
N GLN A 98 -8.02 15.80 1.07
CA GLN A 98 -7.59 15.73 -0.32
C GLN A 98 -6.28 16.48 -0.56
N LEU A 99 -5.29 15.81 -1.17
CA LEU A 99 -4.06 16.43 -1.65
C LEU A 99 -4.30 17.06 -3.03
N PRO A 100 -4.08 18.38 -3.19
CA PRO A 100 -4.27 19.06 -4.47
C PRO A 100 -3.35 18.51 -5.57
N GLY A 101 -3.86 18.44 -6.81
CA GLY A 101 -3.10 18.03 -7.99
C GLY A 101 -3.68 16.81 -8.70
N THR A 102 -3.11 16.49 -9.85
CA THR A 102 -3.42 15.29 -10.65
C THR A 102 -2.34 14.24 -10.41
N TRP A 103 -2.71 13.16 -9.76
CA TRP A 103 -1.79 12.11 -9.36
C TRP A 103 -2.10 10.82 -10.09
N SER A 104 -1.07 10.09 -10.49
CA SER A 104 -1.24 8.75 -11.08
C SER A 104 -1.78 7.80 -10.03
N THR A 105 -2.72 6.97 -10.41
CA THR A 105 -3.27 5.91 -9.57
C THR A 105 -2.29 4.76 -9.34
N SER A 106 -1.16 4.74 -10.05
CA SER A 106 -0.05 3.82 -9.84
C SER A 106 1.18 4.58 -9.33
N GLY A 107 1.79 4.13 -8.26
CA GLY A 107 3.10 4.63 -7.83
C GLY A 107 3.11 5.62 -6.69
N ILE A 108 2.46 5.27 -5.61
CA ILE A 108 2.80 5.82 -4.30
C ILE A 108 3.86 4.93 -3.66
N SER A 109 4.87 5.56 -3.11
CA SER A 109 5.61 5.00 -1.99
C SER A 109 5.60 6.03 -0.87
N SER A 110 5.07 5.69 0.26
CA SER A 110 5.28 6.43 1.48
C SER A 110 6.06 5.58 2.44
N GLU A 111 6.96 6.19 3.17
CA GLU A 111 7.65 5.49 4.24
C GLU A 111 7.94 6.39 5.43
N THR A 112 8.24 5.77 6.52
CA THR A 112 8.33 6.25 7.86
C THR A 112 9.26 7.45 8.02
N PHE A 113 8.78 8.56 8.56
CA PHE A 113 9.48 9.75 9.07
C PHE A 113 10.18 10.69 8.08
N ALA A 114 10.32 10.40 6.79
CA ALA A 114 11.21 11.22 5.99
C ALA A 114 10.61 11.86 4.74
N SER A 115 9.95 11.13 3.89
CA SER A 115 9.49 11.71 2.64
C SER A 115 8.40 10.87 1.96
N PHE A 116 7.52 11.55 1.28
CA PHE A 116 6.59 10.90 0.36
C PHE A 116 7.10 11.01 -1.07
N GLY A 117 6.75 10.04 -1.90
CA GLY A 117 7.00 10.11 -3.32
C GLY A 117 5.78 9.61 -4.06
N VAL A 118 5.22 10.45 -4.92
CA VAL A 118 4.05 10.11 -5.73
C VAL A 118 4.34 10.48 -7.17
N LYS A 119 4.05 9.55 -8.07
CA LYS A 119 4.19 9.76 -9.51
C LYS A 119 2.97 10.51 -10.03
N ARG A 120 3.18 11.48 -10.92
CA ARG A 120 2.13 12.07 -11.74
C ARG A 120 1.89 11.25 -13.01
N THR A 121 0.79 11.51 -13.67
CA THR A 121 0.44 10.86 -14.95
C THR A 121 1.44 11.13 -16.08
N ASP A 122 2.20 12.24 -15.98
CA ASP A 122 3.26 12.63 -16.92
C ASP A 122 4.60 11.91 -16.71
N GLY A 123 4.68 10.97 -15.76
CA GLY A 123 5.90 10.23 -15.46
C GLY A 123 6.88 10.94 -14.51
N THR A 124 6.53 12.11 -14.01
CA THR A 124 7.33 12.82 -13.00
C THR A 124 7.11 12.23 -11.61
N LEU A 125 8.15 12.22 -10.78
CA LEU A 125 8.10 11.80 -9.37
C LEU A 125 8.17 13.03 -8.48
N TRP A 126 7.28 13.14 -7.51
CA TRP A 126 7.19 14.27 -6.59
C TRP A 126 7.45 13.81 -5.16
N VAL A 127 8.22 14.58 -4.43
CA VAL A 127 8.67 14.28 -3.07
C VAL A 127 8.38 15.45 -2.15
N TRP A 128 8.15 15.16 -0.86
CA TRP A 128 7.96 16.17 0.19
C TRP A 128 8.23 15.56 1.57
N GLY A 129 8.26 16.38 2.61
CA GLY A 129 8.59 16.00 3.97
C GLY A 129 9.98 16.43 4.38
N ASP A 130 10.66 15.66 5.22
CA ASP A 130 11.99 15.96 5.72
C ASP A 130 13.08 15.56 4.70
N GLY A 131 13.99 16.46 4.42
CA GLY A 131 15.10 16.31 3.48
C GLY A 131 16.48 16.49 4.11
N ALA A 132 16.56 16.64 5.44
CA ALA A 132 17.80 16.97 6.15
C ALA A 132 18.99 16.03 5.88
N SER A 133 18.71 14.77 5.53
CA SER A 133 19.72 13.76 5.15
C SER A 133 19.71 13.43 3.65
N GLY A 134 19.34 14.39 2.79
CA GLY A 134 19.31 14.24 1.33
C GLY A 134 18.28 13.22 0.83
N GLN A 135 17.40 12.71 1.69
CA GLN A 135 16.45 11.68 1.33
C GLN A 135 15.37 12.14 0.34
N LEU A 136 15.23 13.44 0.09
CA LEU A 136 14.38 13.96 -0.97
C LEU A 136 15.00 13.84 -2.36
N GLY A 137 16.33 13.71 -2.47
CA GLY A 137 17.03 13.57 -3.76
C GLY A 137 17.11 14.88 -4.57
N LEU A 138 16.90 16.02 -3.94
CA LEU A 138 16.83 17.34 -4.59
C LEU A 138 18.17 18.06 -4.67
N ASN A 139 19.29 17.35 -4.48
CA ASN A 139 20.65 17.90 -4.36
C ASN A 139 20.84 18.83 -3.15
N GLU A 140 20.03 18.65 -2.12
CA GLU A 140 20.05 19.44 -0.89
C GLU A 140 20.26 18.52 0.31
N SER A 141 20.93 19.05 1.34
CA SER A 141 21.14 18.38 2.62
C SER A 141 21.32 19.40 3.75
N GLY A 142 21.08 18.98 4.98
CA GLY A 142 21.12 19.86 6.14
C GLY A 142 19.78 20.58 6.37
N ALA A 143 19.66 21.29 7.50
CA ALA A 143 18.50 22.14 7.74
C ALA A 143 18.65 23.47 6.96
N PRO A 144 17.60 23.98 6.27
CA PRO A 144 16.18 23.63 6.38
C PRO A 144 15.58 22.83 5.20
N ALA A 145 16.26 21.84 4.65
CA ALA A 145 15.75 21.05 3.52
C ALA A 145 14.46 20.28 3.88
N ARG A 146 13.34 20.99 4.02
CA ARG A 146 12.01 20.47 4.38
C ARG A 146 10.94 21.08 3.49
N TYR A 147 10.08 20.24 2.94
CA TYR A 147 9.02 20.66 2.04
C TYR A 147 7.67 20.15 2.53
N SER A 148 6.77 21.06 2.88
CA SER A 148 5.37 20.73 3.22
C SER A 148 4.45 20.68 2.02
N SER A 149 4.98 20.95 0.82
CA SER A 149 4.31 20.81 -0.48
C SER A 149 5.11 19.88 -1.38
N PRO A 150 4.46 19.18 -2.31
CA PRO A 150 5.16 18.36 -3.30
C PRO A 150 6.15 19.18 -4.15
N VAL A 151 7.38 18.68 -4.28
CA VAL A 151 8.45 19.21 -5.13
C VAL A 151 8.87 18.10 -6.09
N GLN A 152 9.10 18.44 -7.36
CA GLN A 152 9.47 17.46 -8.37
C GLN A 152 10.91 16.96 -8.18
N LEU A 153 11.08 15.63 -8.10
CA LEU A 153 12.39 15.00 -8.21
C LEU A 153 12.91 15.13 -9.65
N PRO A 154 14.17 15.52 -9.87
CA PRO A 154 14.72 15.64 -11.22
C PRO A 154 14.59 14.35 -12.05
N GLY A 155 14.19 14.50 -13.31
CA GLY A 155 13.95 13.40 -14.26
C GLY A 155 12.46 13.07 -14.45
N THR A 156 12.15 12.38 -15.54
CA THR A 156 10.78 12.10 -15.98
C THR A 156 10.53 10.63 -16.14
N THR A 157 11.28 9.74 -16.30
CA THR A 157 11.05 8.32 -16.60
C THR A 157 10.94 7.44 -15.35
N TRP A 158 10.49 8.00 -14.23
CA TRP A 158 10.34 7.26 -13.00
C TRP A 158 9.19 6.26 -13.09
N SER A 159 9.44 5.02 -12.70
CA SER A 159 8.38 4.03 -12.52
C SER A 159 7.64 4.26 -11.20
N ALA A 160 6.54 3.53 -11.02
CA ALA A 160 5.80 3.52 -9.77
C ALA A 160 6.57 2.88 -8.58
N LYS A 161 7.70 2.26 -8.84
CA LYS A 161 8.43 1.44 -7.87
C LYS A 161 9.55 2.26 -7.22
N ARG A 162 9.27 2.76 -6.05
CA ARG A 162 10.20 3.46 -5.16
C ARG A 162 10.04 2.94 -3.74
N VAL A 163 11.11 2.88 -3.00
CA VAL A 163 11.13 2.56 -1.57
C VAL A 163 12.12 3.44 -0.82
N HIS A 164 11.89 3.62 0.47
CA HIS A 164 12.74 4.40 1.37
C HIS A 164 13.09 3.58 2.61
N SER A 165 14.33 3.66 3.07
CA SER A 165 14.79 3.04 4.30
C SER A 165 14.62 3.98 5.50
N ARG A 166 13.97 3.51 6.53
CA ARG A 166 13.52 4.29 7.68
C ARG A 166 14.64 4.99 8.47
N SER A 167 15.65 4.27 8.93
CA SER A 167 16.63 4.84 9.85
C SER A 167 17.91 5.29 9.16
N SER A 168 18.21 4.73 8.03
CA SER A 168 19.38 5.10 7.23
C SER A 168 19.07 6.13 6.16
N MET A 169 17.80 6.52 6.02
CA MET A 169 17.35 7.56 5.10
C MET A 169 17.79 7.34 3.64
N GLY A 170 18.01 6.07 3.25
CA GLY A 170 18.30 5.67 1.87
C GLY A 170 17.04 5.45 1.06
N ASN A 171 17.04 5.88 -0.17
CA ASN A 171 15.96 5.69 -1.14
C ASN A 171 16.41 4.82 -2.29
N LEU A 172 15.47 4.04 -2.84
CA LEU A 172 15.61 3.34 -4.10
C LEU A 172 14.43 3.68 -5.02
N ALA A 173 14.69 3.87 -6.29
CA ALA A 173 13.63 3.99 -7.32
C ALA A 173 14.09 3.35 -8.63
N ILE A 174 13.13 2.75 -9.33
CA ILE A 174 13.35 2.16 -10.66
C ILE A 174 12.83 3.13 -11.71
N LYS A 175 13.56 3.31 -12.79
CA LYS A 175 13.08 3.99 -14.01
C LYS A 175 12.38 2.99 -14.95
N THR A 176 11.64 3.53 -15.91
CA THR A 176 10.89 2.71 -16.90
C THR A 176 11.81 1.90 -17.83
N ASP A 177 13.08 2.29 -17.93
CA ASP A 177 14.12 1.55 -18.65
C ASP A 177 14.73 0.38 -17.85
N GLY A 178 14.23 0.13 -16.62
CA GLY A 178 14.72 -0.92 -15.73
C GLY A 178 16.01 -0.58 -14.99
N THR A 179 16.49 0.66 -15.03
CA THR A 179 17.62 1.11 -14.22
C THR A 179 17.18 1.39 -12.78
N LEU A 180 18.04 1.05 -11.81
CA LEU A 180 17.81 1.26 -10.38
C LEU A 180 18.67 2.40 -9.87
N TRP A 181 18.08 3.32 -9.13
CA TRP A 181 18.72 4.51 -8.59
C TRP A 181 18.59 4.59 -7.08
N ALA A 182 19.61 5.09 -6.41
CA ALA A 182 19.70 5.24 -4.96
C ALA A 182 20.16 6.65 -4.57
N TRP A 183 19.69 7.14 -3.41
CA TRP A 183 20.16 8.40 -2.79
C TRP A 183 19.84 8.42 -1.30
N GLY A 184 20.38 9.39 -0.57
CA GLY A 184 20.25 9.54 0.87
C GLY A 184 21.51 9.10 1.62
N SER A 185 21.35 8.68 2.87
CA SER A 185 22.46 8.30 3.77
C SER A 185 22.76 6.80 3.75
N PRO A 186 24.02 6.38 3.58
CA PRO A 186 24.41 4.98 3.42
C PRO A 186 25.14 4.40 4.65
N ASN A 187 24.53 4.41 5.83
CA ASN A 187 25.21 3.98 7.07
C ASN A 187 25.81 2.57 7.03
N ALA A 188 25.24 1.64 6.26
CA ALA A 188 25.69 0.27 6.12
C ALA A 188 25.89 -0.18 4.66
N GLY A 189 26.05 0.75 3.72
CA GLY A 189 26.21 0.45 2.29
C GLY A 189 24.90 0.25 1.53
N GLN A 190 23.77 0.70 2.07
CA GLN A 190 22.43 0.50 1.49
C GLN A 190 22.26 1.14 0.10
N LEU A 191 23.08 2.10 -0.27
CA LEU A 191 23.00 2.72 -1.60
C LEU A 191 23.58 1.85 -2.72
N GLY A 192 24.18 0.69 -2.39
CA GLY A 192 24.63 -0.28 -3.38
C GLY A 192 25.78 0.18 -4.28
N GLN A 193 26.53 1.21 -3.88
CA GLN A 193 27.56 1.88 -4.69
C GLN A 193 28.99 1.36 -4.42
N ASN A 194 29.13 0.21 -3.78
CA ASN A 194 30.41 -0.29 -3.27
C ASN A 194 31.15 0.73 -2.37
N SER A 195 30.39 1.62 -1.76
CA SER A 195 30.88 2.67 -0.88
C SER A 195 29.85 3.00 0.21
N ARG A 196 30.27 3.85 1.15
CA ARG A 196 29.40 4.45 2.16
C ARG A 196 29.30 5.97 1.93
N THR A 197 29.46 6.42 0.70
CA THR A 197 29.32 7.83 0.33
C THR A 197 27.85 8.22 0.35
N TYR A 198 27.58 9.38 0.91
CA TYR A 198 26.29 10.04 0.96
C TYR A 198 25.97 10.69 -0.40
N TYR A 199 24.72 10.57 -0.84
CA TYR A 199 24.24 11.18 -2.08
C TYR A 199 22.92 11.94 -1.83
N SER A 200 22.90 13.23 -2.04
CA SER A 200 21.70 14.06 -1.99
C SER A 200 20.93 14.12 -3.32
N SER A 201 21.46 13.46 -4.36
CA SER A 201 20.83 13.27 -5.68
C SER A 201 20.82 11.80 -6.04
N PRO A 202 19.88 11.35 -6.87
CA PRO A 202 19.86 9.98 -7.36
C PRO A 202 21.14 9.57 -8.08
N VAL A 203 21.73 8.43 -7.70
CA VAL A 203 22.89 7.79 -8.34
C VAL A 203 22.50 6.38 -8.78
N GLN A 204 22.91 5.96 -9.97
CA GLN A 204 22.53 4.68 -10.52
C GLN A 204 23.28 3.52 -9.84
N ILE A 205 22.55 2.48 -9.42
CA ILE A 205 23.12 1.18 -9.04
C ILE A 205 23.44 0.40 -10.31
N PRO A 206 24.65 -0.21 -10.42
CA PRO A 206 25.03 -0.96 -11.62
C PRO A 206 24.02 -2.04 -12.01
N GLY A 207 23.81 -2.20 -13.31
CA GLY A 207 22.89 -3.16 -13.91
C GLY A 207 21.56 -2.56 -14.33
N THR A 208 20.85 -3.34 -15.10
CA THR A 208 19.54 -3.03 -15.69
C THR A 208 18.57 -4.18 -15.40
N THR A 209 17.36 -4.10 -15.93
CA THR A 209 16.32 -5.12 -15.74
C THR A 209 15.76 -5.24 -14.30
N TRP A 210 15.96 -4.24 -13.47
CA TRP A 210 15.36 -4.20 -12.14
C TRP A 210 13.86 -4.01 -12.24
N SER A 211 13.09 -4.86 -11.54
CA SER A 211 11.63 -4.90 -11.65
C SER A 211 10.90 -4.62 -10.33
N THR A 212 11.49 -4.94 -9.19
CA THR A 212 10.87 -4.76 -7.87
C THR A 212 11.94 -4.40 -6.86
N VAL A 213 11.60 -3.55 -5.90
CA VAL A 213 12.49 -3.10 -4.82
C VAL A 213 11.79 -3.14 -3.48
N SER A 214 12.56 -3.37 -2.43
CA SER A 214 12.15 -3.22 -1.04
C SER A 214 13.31 -2.71 -0.20
N ALA A 215 12.99 -1.93 0.82
CA ALA A 215 13.95 -1.42 1.79
C ALA A 215 13.54 -1.78 3.20
N GLY A 216 14.47 -2.32 3.97
CA GLY A 216 14.39 -2.40 5.41
C GLY A 216 15.03 -1.18 6.06
N GLU A 217 15.30 -1.25 7.35
CA GLU A 217 15.97 -0.13 8.02
C GLU A 217 17.42 0.06 7.54
N ARG A 218 18.16 -1.04 7.31
CA ARG A 218 19.57 -1.03 6.92
C ARG A 218 19.94 -2.03 5.84
N ASN A 219 18.97 -2.75 5.31
CA ASN A 219 19.13 -3.68 4.20
C ASN A 219 18.20 -3.33 3.06
N MET A 220 18.59 -3.64 1.87
CA MET A 220 17.86 -3.40 0.64
C MET A 220 17.74 -4.70 -0.14
N ALA A 221 16.66 -4.82 -0.89
CA ALA A 221 16.42 -5.96 -1.76
C ALA A 221 15.80 -5.51 -3.08
N ALA A 222 16.16 -6.19 -4.16
CA ALA A 222 15.57 -5.97 -5.48
C ALA A 222 15.50 -7.25 -6.30
N ILE A 223 14.46 -7.39 -7.09
CA ILE A 223 14.27 -8.51 -8.04
C ILE A 223 14.43 -7.97 -9.45
N LYS A 224 15.13 -8.73 -10.29
CA LYS A 224 15.22 -8.49 -11.73
C LYS A 224 14.10 -9.18 -12.50
N THR A 225 13.92 -8.79 -13.75
CA THR A 225 12.90 -9.39 -14.64
C THR A 225 13.12 -10.87 -14.94
N ASP A 226 14.35 -11.36 -14.75
CA ASP A 226 14.70 -12.79 -14.85
C ASP A 226 14.35 -13.61 -13.59
N GLY A 227 13.74 -12.97 -12.58
CA GLY A 227 13.36 -13.60 -11.32
C GLY A 227 14.52 -13.80 -10.34
N THR A 228 15.70 -13.22 -10.57
CA THR A 228 16.80 -13.22 -9.60
C THR A 228 16.58 -12.17 -8.53
N LEU A 229 16.83 -12.53 -7.27
CA LEU A 229 16.74 -11.65 -6.10
C LEU A 229 18.15 -11.24 -5.66
N TRP A 230 18.32 -9.96 -5.40
CA TRP A 230 19.57 -9.34 -4.97
C TRP A 230 19.36 -8.57 -3.68
N CYS A 231 20.26 -8.74 -2.70
CA CYS A 231 20.21 -8.05 -1.41
C CYS A 231 21.55 -7.36 -1.14
N TRP A 232 21.51 -6.25 -0.38
CA TRP A 232 22.71 -5.54 0.08
C TRP A 232 22.41 -4.68 1.31
N GLY A 233 23.44 -4.09 1.91
CA GLY A 233 23.37 -3.35 3.15
C GLY A 233 23.89 -4.16 4.33
N GLN A 234 23.27 -4.00 5.49
CA GLN A 234 23.57 -4.73 6.71
C GLN A 234 23.24 -6.22 6.59
N ASN A 235 24.03 -7.07 7.27
CA ASN A 235 23.83 -8.53 7.31
C ASN A 235 24.17 -9.16 8.66
N LEU A 236 23.99 -8.46 9.76
CA LEU A 236 24.39 -8.94 11.09
C LEU A 236 23.57 -10.14 11.57
N ALA A 237 22.35 -10.30 11.07
CA ALA A 237 21.47 -11.43 11.39
C ALA A 237 21.30 -12.41 10.23
N GLY A 238 22.00 -12.22 9.11
CA GLY A 238 21.84 -13.03 7.92
C GLY A 238 20.71 -12.53 6.99
N GLU A 239 20.26 -11.29 7.18
CA GLU A 239 19.14 -10.68 6.47
C GLU A 239 19.35 -10.54 4.95
N LEU A 240 20.57 -10.72 4.45
CA LEU A 240 20.84 -10.77 3.00
C LEU A 240 20.58 -12.16 2.38
N GLY A 241 20.47 -13.23 3.19
CA GLY A 241 20.08 -14.55 2.70
C GLY A 241 21.16 -15.31 1.91
N VAL A 242 22.43 -14.96 2.08
CA VAL A 242 23.57 -15.50 1.30
C VAL A 242 24.46 -16.45 2.12
N ASN A 243 23.89 -17.06 3.15
CA ASN A 243 24.52 -18.02 4.05
C ASN A 243 25.74 -17.49 4.82
N ASP A 244 25.83 -16.18 5.00
CA ASP A 244 26.82 -15.51 5.85
C ASP A 244 26.21 -14.33 6.61
N ARG A 245 27.03 -13.59 7.36
CA ARG A 245 26.61 -12.40 8.12
C ARG A 245 27.51 -11.20 7.83
N THR A 246 28.04 -11.12 6.61
CA THR A 246 28.91 -10.04 6.18
C THR A 246 28.11 -8.95 5.47
N ASN A 247 28.24 -7.70 5.91
CA ASN A 247 27.61 -6.56 5.25
C ASN A 247 28.10 -6.43 3.79
N ARG A 248 27.21 -6.01 2.91
CA ARG A 248 27.52 -5.79 1.48
C ARG A 248 27.16 -4.37 1.07
N SER A 249 28.10 -3.64 0.50
CA SER A 249 27.88 -2.30 -0.08
C SER A 249 27.55 -2.34 -1.57
N SER A 250 27.44 -3.53 -2.15
CA SER A 250 26.99 -3.80 -3.52
C SER A 250 25.94 -4.91 -3.51
N PRO A 251 25.01 -4.93 -4.46
CA PRO A 251 24.06 -6.05 -4.58
C PRO A 251 24.75 -7.40 -4.71
N VAL A 252 24.31 -8.40 -3.89
CA VAL A 252 24.71 -9.79 -3.96
C VAL A 252 23.48 -10.67 -4.20
N GLN A 253 23.60 -11.66 -5.07
CA GLN A 253 22.46 -12.52 -5.45
C GLN A 253 22.12 -13.51 -4.33
N VAL A 254 20.83 -13.57 -3.98
CA VAL A 254 20.26 -14.63 -3.15
C VAL A 254 20.04 -15.87 -4.00
N PRO A 255 20.36 -17.09 -3.53
CA PRO A 255 20.14 -18.31 -4.31
C PRO A 255 18.70 -18.48 -4.83
N GLY A 256 18.58 -18.90 -6.08
CA GLY A 256 17.29 -19.12 -6.78
C GLY A 256 16.93 -18.05 -7.79
N THR A 257 16.00 -18.39 -8.68
CA THR A 257 15.67 -17.56 -9.88
C THR A 257 14.18 -17.38 -10.12
N THR A 258 13.30 -17.79 -9.24
CA THR A 258 11.85 -17.70 -9.40
C THR A 258 11.20 -16.72 -8.42
N TRP A 259 11.98 -15.76 -7.93
CA TRP A 259 11.50 -14.77 -6.98
C TRP A 259 10.52 -13.79 -7.65
N LYS A 260 9.36 -13.56 -7.00
CA LYS A 260 8.25 -12.74 -7.54
C LYS A 260 8.07 -11.43 -6.80
N GLN A 261 8.08 -11.49 -5.46
CA GLN A 261 7.95 -10.31 -4.60
C GLN A 261 8.94 -10.39 -3.46
N VAL A 262 9.44 -9.26 -2.99
CA VAL A 262 10.32 -9.16 -1.82
C VAL A 262 9.85 -8.02 -0.94
N ILE A 263 9.91 -8.22 0.38
CA ILE A 263 9.75 -7.19 1.41
C ILE A 263 10.86 -7.32 2.46
N CYS A 264 11.18 -6.20 3.09
CA CYS A 264 12.07 -6.12 4.25
C CYS A 264 11.26 -5.55 5.43
N PRO A 265 10.50 -6.37 6.16
CA PRO A 265 9.50 -5.91 7.14
C PRO A 265 10.09 -5.46 8.47
N ASP A 266 11.40 -5.56 8.67
CA ASP A 266 12.12 -5.09 9.86
C ASP A 266 13.59 -4.79 9.51
N GLN A 267 14.34 -4.31 10.49
CA GLN A 267 15.78 -3.98 10.37
C GLN A 267 16.64 -5.14 9.86
N GLN A 268 16.28 -6.35 10.23
CA GLN A 268 17.10 -7.55 10.07
C GLN A 268 16.32 -8.74 9.51
N VAL A 269 15.25 -8.50 8.76
CA VAL A 269 14.41 -9.55 8.18
C VAL A 269 14.16 -9.25 6.70
N THR A 270 14.19 -10.29 5.90
CA THR A 270 13.76 -10.27 4.51
C THR A 270 12.79 -11.42 4.27
N MET A 271 11.75 -11.16 3.51
CA MET A 271 10.76 -12.14 3.08
C MET A 271 10.52 -12.02 1.59
N ALA A 272 10.28 -13.15 0.92
CA ALA A 272 10.01 -13.15 -0.50
C ALA A 272 9.07 -14.30 -0.90
N THR A 273 8.23 -14.05 -1.91
CA THR A 273 7.46 -15.10 -2.58
C THR A 273 8.15 -15.54 -3.86
N LYS A 274 7.87 -16.78 -4.26
CA LYS A 274 8.24 -17.31 -5.58
C LYS A 274 7.02 -17.40 -6.49
N THR A 275 7.27 -17.61 -7.76
CA THR A 275 6.21 -17.76 -8.80
C THR A 275 5.33 -18.98 -8.58
N ASP A 276 5.79 -19.97 -7.84
CA ASP A 276 5.03 -21.16 -7.43
C ASP A 276 4.10 -20.92 -6.22
N GLY A 277 4.00 -19.66 -5.74
CA GLY A 277 3.18 -19.28 -4.59
C GLY A 277 3.77 -19.66 -3.23
N THR A 278 5.02 -20.12 -3.15
CA THR A 278 5.70 -20.36 -1.87
C THR A 278 6.22 -19.07 -1.25
N LEU A 279 6.24 -19.01 0.08
CA LEU A 279 6.72 -17.87 0.87
C LEU A 279 7.96 -18.28 1.67
N TRP A 280 8.97 -17.43 1.67
CA TRP A 280 10.26 -17.64 2.30
C TRP A 280 10.63 -16.46 3.18
N SER A 281 11.32 -16.72 4.31
CA SER A 281 11.80 -15.71 5.25
C SER A 281 13.21 -16.04 5.75
N TRP A 282 13.98 -15.00 6.08
CA TRP A 282 15.31 -15.13 6.68
C TRP A 282 15.70 -13.85 7.43
N GLY A 283 16.79 -13.92 8.20
CA GLY A 283 17.24 -12.87 9.11
C GLY A 283 16.93 -13.19 10.56
N TYR A 284 16.57 -12.21 11.36
CA TYR A 284 16.37 -12.31 12.80
C TYR A 284 14.92 -12.63 13.18
N ASN A 285 14.71 -13.70 13.95
CA ASN A 285 13.38 -14.16 14.35
C ASN A 285 12.89 -13.50 15.65
N TYR A 286 12.89 -12.18 15.72
CA TYR A 286 12.35 -11.48 16.88
C TYR A 286 10.81 -11.52 16.88
N LEU A 287 10.21 -11.86 18.02
CA LEU A 287 8.75 -12.01 18.20
C LEU A 287 8.09 -13.00 17.22
N GLY A 288 8.83 -13.94 16.65
CA GLY A 288 8.29 -14.90 15.69
C GLY A 288 8.11 -14.34 14.28
N LEU A 289 8.76 -13.21 13.95
CA LEU A 289 8.57 -12.50 12.68
C LEU A 289 8.91 -13.34 11.44
N LEU A 290 9.76 -14.35 11.54
CA LEU A 290 10.02 -15.26 10.42
C LEU A 290 8.85 -16.19 10.07
N GLY A 291 7.83 -16.32 10.92
CA GLY A 291 6.66 -17.14 10.63
C GLY A 291 6.88 -18.65 10.60
N LEU A 292 8.01 -19.13 11.15
CA LEU A 292 8.48 -20.52 11.05
C LEU A 292 8.00 -21.42 12.21
N ASN A 293 7.08 -20.94 13.05
CA ASN A 293 6.57 -21.63 14.24
C ASN A 293 7.66 -21.95 15.28
N ASP A 294 8.81 -21.31 15.20
CA ASP A 294 9.83 -21.37 16.23
C ASP A 294 9.69 -20.18 17.18
N GLY A 295 9.60 -20.48 18.48
CA GLY A 295 9.34 -19.49 19.52
C GLY A 295 10.47 -18.47 19.69
N HIS A 296 10.17 -17.39 20.40
CA HIS A 296 11.16 -16.40 20.85
C HIS A 296 11.94 -16.93 22.07
N PRO A 297 13.29 -16.82 22.11
CA PRO A 297 14.15 -16.16 21.14
C PRO A 297 14.53 -17.10 19.98
N GLY A 298 13.77 -17.04 18.90
CA GLY A 298 14.08 -17.77 17.67
C GLY A 298 15.44 -17.40 17.10
N GLY A 299 16.13 -18.38 16.51
CA GLY A 299 17.46 -18.18 15.95
C GLY A 299 17.46 -17.28 14.71
N MET A 300 18.65 -16.85 14.32
CA MET A 300 18.88 -16.17 13.06
C MET A 300 18.93 -17.19 11.92
N ARG A 301 18.43 -16.81 10.75
CA ARG A 301 18.50 -17.59 9.51
C ARG A 301 19.26 -16.79 8.46
N SER A 302 20.45 -17.27 8.07
CA SER A 302 21.25 -16.60 7.03
C SER A 302 20.97 -17.10 5.60
N SER A 303 20.01 -18.01 5.46
CA SER A 303 19.52 -18.52 4.18
C SER A 303 17.99 -18.52 4.16
N PRO A 304 17.35 -18.41 3.01
CA PRO A 304 15.91 -18.50 2.90
C PRO A 304 15.34 -19.80 3.48
N CYS A 305 14.34 -19.67 4.39
CA CYS A 305 13.58 -20.78 4.97
C CYS A 305 12.12 -20.63 4.55
N GLN A 306 11.50 -21.72 4.09
CA GLN A 306 10.12 -21.68 3.62
C GLN A 306 9.14 -21.60 4.82
N ILE A 307 8.20 -20.66 4.75
CA ILE A 307 7.03 -20.59 5.63
C ILE A 307 6.02 -21.61 5.11
N PRO A 308 5.40 -22.44 5.98
CA PRO A 308 4.42 -23.43 5.55
C PRO A 308 3.24 -22.84 4.78
N GLY A 309 2.77 -23.56 3.77
CA GLY A 309 1.64 -23.18 2.91
C GLY A 309 2.07 -22.61 1.57
N THR A 310 1.08 -22.52 0.69
CA THR A 310 1.24 -22.07 -0.70
C THR A 310 0.16 -21.04 -1.06
N ASN A 311 0.15 -20.60 -2.32
CA ASN A 311 -0.79 -19.62 -2.88
C ASN A 311 -0.66 -18.21 -2.28
N TRP A 312 0.53 -17.89 -1.77
CA TRP A 312 0.82 -16.53 -1.31
C TRP A 312 0.95 -15.60 -2.53
N SER A 313 0.12 -14.55 -2.57
CA SER A 313 0.01 -13.64 -3.73
C SER A 313 0.55 -12.25 -3.46
N GLU A 314 0.48 -11.78 -2.22
CA GLU A 314 0.91 -10.44 -1.83
C GLU A 314 1.50 -10.45 -0.42
N LEU A 315 2.56 -9.68 -0.21
CA LEU A 315 3.21 -9.48 1.08
C LEU A 315 3.17 -8.01 1.47
N ALA A 316 2.96 -7.75 2.74
CA ALA A 316 3.15 -6.45 3.36
C ALA A 316 3.81 -6.61 4.73
N GLY A 317 4.48 -5.56 5.17
CA GLY A 317 5.11 -5.51 6.48
C GLY A 317 5.98 -4.27 6.58
N GLY A 318 6.14 -3.75 7.78
CA GLY A 318 6.88 -2.52 8.00
C GLY A 318 7.77 -2.57 9.22
N VAL A 319 8.81 -1.76 9.15
CA VAL A 319 9.96 -1.74 10.06
C VAL A 319 9.58 -1.41 11.52
N VAL A 320 8.49 -0.68 11.75
CA VAL A 320 8.09 -0.27 13.11
C VAL A 320 7.31 -1.34 13.84
N GLY A 321 6.49 -2.06 13.09
CA GLY A 321 5.50 -2.99 13.65
C GLY A 321 6.10 -4.30 14.09
N ARG A 322 7.20 -4.72 13.51
CA ARG A 322 7.74 -6.08 13.63
C ARG A 322 6.68 -7.12 13.33
N VAL A 323 5.88 -6.82 12.32
CA VAL A 323 4.78 -7.65 11.84
C VAL A 323 4.94 -7.90 10.36
N ALA A 324 4.43 -9.03 9.92
CA ALA A 324 4.35 -9.36 8.51
C ALA A 324 2.94 -9.85 8.18
N TYR A 325 2.55 -9.61 6.93
CA TYR A 325 1.27 -10.02 6.39
C TYR A 325 1.46 -10.70 5.05
N GLY A 326 0.62 -11.68 4.81
CA GLY A 326 0.51 -12.34 3.52
C GLY A 326 -0.95 -12.50 3.12
N ARG A 327 -1.28 -12.11 1.90
CA ARG A 327 -2.57 -12.42 1.29
C ARG A 327 -2.41 -13.63 0.37
N LYS A 328 -3.38 -14.52 0.42
CA LYS A 328 -3.46 -15.66 -0.52
C LYS A 328 -4.35 -15.33 -1.71
N GLU A 329 -4.25 -16.13 -2.75
CA GLU A 329 -5.04 -15.98 -3.98
C GLU A 329 -6.54 -16.10 -3.74
N ASP A 330 -6.95 -16.84 -2.70
CA ASP A 330 -8.35 -17.00 -2.28
C ASP A 330 -8.94 -15.77 -1.54
N GLY A 331 -8.17 -14.68 -1.43
CA GLY A 331 -8.59 -13.45 -0.76
C GLY A 331 -8.49 -13.52 0.78
N THR A 332 -7.94 -14.59 1.36
CA THR A 332 -7.65 -14.63 2.80
C THR A 332 -6.40 -13.83 3.13
N LEU A 333 -6.43 -13.13 4.26
CA LEU A 333 -5.33 -12.32 4.77
C LEU A 333 -4.80 -12.95 6.06
N TRP A 334 -3.48 -13.03 6.18
CA TRP A 334 -2.79 -13.65 7.30
C TRP A 334 -1.77 -12.69 7.88
N GLY A 335 -1.58 -12.70 9.21
CA GLY A 335 -0.61 -11.89 9.91
C GLY A 335 0.20 -12.69 10.93
N TRP A 336 1.44 -12.28 11.20
CA TRP A 336 2.31 -12.90 12.22
C TRP A 336 3.37 -11.92 12.71
N GLY A 337 4.07 -12.27 13.78
CA GLY A 337 5.07 -11.44 14.44
C GLY A 337 4.51 -10.76 15.69
N GLY A 338 4.96 -9.54 15.96
CA GLY A 338 4.58 -8.76 17.15
C GLY A 338 3.17 -8.21 17.08
N ASN A 339 2.41 -8.29 18.20
CA ASN A 339 1.03 -7.82 18.28
C ASN A 339 0.78 -6.81 19.41
N GLN A 340 1.78 -6.05 19.78
CA GLN A 340 1.78 -5.18 20.95
C GLN A 340 0.67 -4.11 20.96
N TYR A 341 0.08 -3.75 19.85
CA TYR A 341 -1.01 -2.76 19.77
C TYR A 341 -2.18 -3.27 18.93
N GLY A 342 -2.41 -4.58 18.94
CA GLY A 342 -3.48 -5.20 18.15
C GLY A 342 -3.22 -5.21 16.65
N ARG A 343 -1.96 -5.07 16.24
CA ARG A 343 -1.55 -4.97 14.82
C ARG A 343 -1.97 -6.17 13.98
N LEU A 344 -2.11 -7.35 14.57
CA LEU A 344 -2.50 -8.56 13.85
C LEU A 344 -4.02 -8.69 13.62
N GLY A 345 -4.83 -7.75 14.08
CA GLY A 345 -6.27 -7.73 13.81
C GLY A 345 -7.06 -8.89 14.43
N GLN A 346 -6.53 -9.54 15.48
CA GLN A 346 -7.04 -10.77 16.07
C GLN A 346 -7.94 -10.56 17.31
N ASN A 347 -8.33 -9.32 17.57
CA ASN A 347 -9.07 -8.95 18.80
C ASN A 347 -8.32 -9.32 20.09
N ASN A 348 -7.00 -9.41 20.03
CA ASN A 348 -6.12 -9.68 21.16
C ASN A 348 -4.74 -9.00 20.95
N LEU A 349 -3.82 -9.20 21.90
CA LEU A 349 -2.45 -8.64 21.87
C LEU A 349 -1.37 -9.74 21.83
N THR A 350 -1.73 -10.99 21.51
CA THR A 350 -0.81 -12.12 21.48
C THR A 350 0.07 -12.07 20.23
N ASN A 351 1.38 -12.25 20.41
CA ASN A 351 2.31 -12.43 19.30
C ASN A 351 2.16 -13.83 18.68
N TYR A 352 2.29 -13.92 17.37
CA TYR A 352 2.17 -15.20 16.65
C TYR A 352 3.45 -15.50 15.87
N SER A 353 4.06 -16.65 16.12
CA SER A 353 5.26 -17.12 15.40
C SER A 353 4.94 -17.92 14.12
N SER A 354 3.68 -18.05 13.78
CA SER A 354 3.17 -18.62 12.52
C SER A 354 2.07 -17.73 11.98
N PRO A 355 1.82 -17.73 10.67
CA PRO A 355 0.70 -17.02 10.09
C PRO A 355 -0.66 -17.39 10.72
N VAL A 356 -1.42 -16.39 11.18
CA VAL A 356 -2.79 -16.51 11.69
C VAL A 356 -3.73 -15.72 10.79
N GLN A 357 -4.88 -16.30 10.43
CA GLN A 357 -5.80 -15.66 9.51
C GLN A 357 -6.52 -14.47 10.18
N ILE A 358 -6.51 -13.32 9.51
CA ILE A 358 -7.30 -12.15 9.87
C ILE A 358 -8.74 -12.38 9.41
N PRO A 359 -9.77 -12.10 10.24
CA PRO A 359 -11.16 -12.34 9.88
C PRO A 359 -11.57 -11.72 8.54
N GLY A 360 -12.22 -12.51 7.69
CA GLY A 360 -12.70 -12.14 6.37
C GLY A 360 -11.92 -12.82 5.23
N THR A 361 -12.54 -12.86 4.06
CA THR A 361 -12.05 -13.62 2.88
C THR A 361 -12.05 -12.84 1.59
N THR A 362 -12.36 -11.55 1.60
CA THR A 362 -12.47 -10.72 0.40
C THR A 362 -11.39 -9.63 0.35
N TRP A 363 -10.27 -9.86 1.01
CA TRP A 363 -9.17 -8.91 1.03
C TRP A 363 -8.50 -8.84 -0.35
N SER A 364 -8.35 -7.63 -0.90
CA SER A 364 -7.77 -7.38 -2.22
C SER A 364 -6.37 -6.78 -2.18
N THR A 365 -6.11 -5.87 -1.24
CA THR A 365 -4.77 -5.29 -1.03
C THR A 365 -4.52 -5.01 0.44
N ILE A 366 -3.24 -4.97 0.81
CA ILE A 366 -2.80 -4.62 2.16
C ILE A 366 -1.57 -3.72 2.11
N SER A 367 -1.49 -2.78 3.02
CA SER A 367 -0.33 -1.96 3.29
C SER A 367 -0.12 -1.81 4.79
N GLU A 368 1.13 -1.77 5.21
CA GLU A 368 1.54 -1.55 6.61
C GLU A 368 2.58 -0.43 6.66
N GLY A 369 2.49 0.40 7.67
CA GLY A 369 3.50 1.40 7.98
C GLY A 369 3.33 1.93 9.40
N GLY A 370 4.42 1.90 10.17
CA GLY A 370 4.41 2.36 11.55
C GLY A 370 3.58 1.53 12.53
N GLY A 371 3.22 0.32 12.15
CA GLY A 371 2.34 -0.55 12.91
C GLY A 371 0.85 -0.31 12.65
N ILE A 372 0.50 0.63 11.77
CA ILE A 372 -0.86 0.88 11.30
C ILE A 372 -1.07 0.06 10.04
N ILE A 373 -2.20 -0.55 9.94
CA ILE A 373 -2.56 -1.38 8.81
C ILE A 373 -3.71 -0.73 8.04
N LEU A 374 -3.59 -0.70 6.73
CA LEU A 374 -4.64 -0.39 5.78
C LEU A 374 -4.86 -1.60 4.89
N ALA A 375 -6.07 -2.09 4.82
CA ALA A 375 -6.43 -3.18 3.92
C ALA A 375 -7.74 -2.89 3.21
N LYS A 376 -7.79 -3.20 1.92
CA LYS A 376 -8.99 -3.02 1.11
C LYS A 376 -9.62 -4.37 0.79
N LYS A 377 -10.94 -4.41 0.76
CA LYS A 377 -11.71 -5.54 0.27
C LYS A 377 -12.09 -5.36 -1.21
N SER A 378 -12.50 -6.44 -1.85
CA SER A 378 -12.94 -6.45 -3.25
C SER A 378 -14.20 -5.59 -3.50
N ASP A 379 -14.98 -5.30 -2.47
CA ASP A 379 -16.13 -4.38 -2.51
C ASP A 379 -15.74 -2.90 -2.40
N SER A 380 -14.45 -2.58 -2.54
CA SER A 380 -13.89 -1.22 -2.44
C SER A 380 -14.00 -0.57 -1.05
N THR A 381 -14.31 -1.33 0.00
CA THR A 381 -14.24 -0.85 1.38
C THR A 381 -12.81 -0.86 1.90
N LEU A 382 -12.43 0.19 2.63
CA LEU A 382 -11.11 0.32 3.25
C LEU A 382 -11.20 0.10 4.75
N TRP A 383 -10.31 -0.71 5.29
CA TRP A 383 -10.25 -1.11 6.69
C TRP A 383 -8.90 -0.77 7.29
N THR A 384 -8.88 -0.47 8.58
CA THR A 384 -7.69 -0.11 9.33
C THR A 384 -7.71 -0.72 10.73
N TRP A 385 -6.52 -1.00 11.27
CA TRP A 385 -6.34 -1.43 12.67
C TRP A 385 -4.89 -1.17 13.12
N GLY A 386 -4.63 -1.40 14.41
CA GLY A 386 -3.35 -1.11 15.04
C GLY A 386 -3.41 0.14 15.92
N PRO A 387 -2.28 0.77 16.25
CA PRO A 387 -2.24 1.96 17.11
C PRO A 387 -2.90 3.18 16.46
N ASN A 388 -3.61 3.99 17.27
CA ASN A 388 -4.25 5.24 16.80
C ASN A 388 -3.51 6.50 17.28
N SER A 389 -2.21 6.46 17.37
CA SER A 389 -1.43 7.65 17.69
C SER A 389 -1.65 8.72 16.60
N HIS A 390 -2.05 9.93 16.98
CA HIS A 390 -2.24 11.05 16.05
C HIS A 390 -3.41 10.95 15.07
N GLY A 391 -4.44 10.13 15.35
CA GLY A 391 -5.59 9.95 14.45
C GLY A 391 -5.32 9.12 13.21
N SER A 392 -4.28 8.29 13.25
CA SER A 392 -3.79 7.53 12.09
C SER A 392 -4.79 6.52 11.55
N LEU A 393 -5.76 6.07 12.33
CA LEU A 393 -6.80 5.16 11.86
C LEU A 393 -7.88 5.82 10.99
N GLY A 394 -7.84 7.15 10.79
CA GLY A 394 -8.79 7.85 9.93
C GLY A 394 -10.24 7.84 10.41
N GLN A 395 -10.47 7.59 11.70
CA GLN A 395 -11.78 7.43 12.33
C GLN A 395 -12.34 8.75 12.91
N ASN A 396 -11.76 9.90 12.51
CA ASN A 396 -12.12 11.22 13.04
C ASN A 396 -11.99 11.32 14.58
N GLN A 397 -11.10 10.53 15.17
CA GLN A 397 -10.80 10.55 16.59
C GLN A 397 -9.53 11.36 16.81
N SER A 398 -9.64 12.40 17.65
CA SER A 398 -8.50 13.28 17.99
C SER A 398 -7.62 12.67 19.09
N TYR A 399 -6.33 13.03 19.07
CA TYR A 399 -5.41 12.85 20.21
C TYR A 399 -5.99 13.53 21.47
N PRO A 400 -5.99 12.90 22.70
CA PRO A 400 -5.12 11.80 23.09
C PRO A 400 -5.79 10.42 23.22
N VAL A 401 -6.74 10.04 22.38
CA VAL A 401 -7.30 8.68 22.40
C VAL A 401 -6.24 7.71 21.89
N LEU A 402 -5.41 7.23 22.81
CA LEU A 402 -4.26 6.36 22.57
C LEU A 402 -4.62 4.90 22.26
N ILE A 403 -5.89 4.56 22.35
CA ILE A 403 -6.31 3.17 22.20
C ILE A 403 -6.47 2.89 20.72
N GLY A 404 -5.52 2.13 20.19
CA GLY A 404 -5.65 1.50 18.88
C GLY A 404 -6.79 0.47 18.85
N THR A 405 -7.05 -0.10 17.70
CA THR A 405 -8.00 -1.22 17.58
C THR A 405 -7.26 -2.50 17.23
N SER A 406 -7.60 -3.57 17.96
CA SER A 406 -7.07 -4.92 17.71
C SER A 406 -7.92 -5.73 16.72
N SER A 407 -8.97 -5.11 16.16
CA SER A 407 -9.82 -5.66 15.11
C SER A 407 -9.93 -4.68 13.95
N PRO A 408 -10.09 -5.15 12.71
CA PRO A 408 -10.34 -4.26 11.57
C PRO A 408 -11.56 -3.37 11.76
N VAL A 409 -11.42 -2.06 11.52
CA VAL A 409 -12.50 -1.06 11.49
C VAL A 409 -12.53 -0.37 10.15
N GLN A 410 -13.72 -0.10 9.62
CA GLN A 410 -13.88 0.48 8.28
C GLN A 410 -13.63 1.99 8.28
N ILE A 411 -12.88 2.49 7.31
CA ILE A 411 -12.78 3.92 6.99
C ILE A 411 -13.91 4.29 6.02
N PRO A 412 -14.74 5.30 6.33
CA PRO A 412 -15.88 5.64 5.48
C PRO A 412 -15.49 6.05 4.05
N GLY A 413 -16.23 5.57 3.07
CA GLY A 413 -16.13 5.91 1.66
C GLY A 413 -15.84 4.72 0.76
N ILE A 414 -15.86 4.97 -0.56
CA ILE A 414 -15.49 4.02 -1.60
C ILE A 414 -14.06 4.34 -2.04
N TRP A 415 -13.20 3.34 -2.02
CA TRP A 415 -11.77 3.51 -2.24
C TRP A 415 -11.32 2.79 -3.52
N GLY A 416 -10.51 3.47 -4.32
CA GLY A 416 -9.98 2.93 -5.57
C GLY A 416 -9.04 1.74 -5.37
N GLU A 417 -8.77 1.02 -6.45
CA GLU A 417 -7.94 -0.21 -6.42
C GLU A 417 -6.45 0.03 -6.25
N VAL A 418 -6.03 1.27 -6.13
CA VAL A 418 -4.63 1.63 -6.24
C VAL A 418 -3.97 1.70 -4.87
N GLY A 419 -2.71 1.28 -4.84
CA GLY A 419 -1.85 1.08 -3.70
C GLY A 419 -2.12 1.98 -2.50
N LEU A 420 -2.57 1.37 -1.44
CA LEU A 420 -2.63 1.97 -0.12
C LEU A 420 -1.23 1.94 0.47
N ILE A 421 -0.85 3.03 1.11
CA ILE A 421 0.45 3.11 1.77
C ILE A 421 0.23 3.72 3.13
N SER A 422 0.66 3.02 4.16
CA SER A 422 0.70 3.51 5.52
C SER A 422 2.15 3.81 5.88
N ALA A 423 2.44 5.04 6.26
CA ALA A 423 3.73 5.43 6.84
C ALA A 423 3.54 5.69 8.33
N ALA A 424 4.55 5.49 9.17
CA ALA A 424 4.44 5.65 10.61
C ALA A 424 3.66 6.91 10.99
N TYR A 425 2.45 6.71 11.50
CA TYR A 425 1.50 7.76 11.94
C TYR A 425 0.86 8.60 10.85
N ASN A 426 1.11 8.37 9.57
CA ASN A 426 0.46 9.03 8.44
C ASN A 426 0.08 8.04 7.35
N ASN A 427 -0.98 8.36 6.65
CA ASN A 427 -1.57 7.54 5.63
C ASN A 427 -1.84 8.35 4.37
N ILE A 428 -1.83 7.66 3.25
CA ILE A 428 -2.18 8.21 1.95
C ILE A 428 -2.97 7.17 1.16
N GLY A 429 -3.99 7.59 0.43
CA GLY A 429 -4.81 6.67 -0.36
C GLY A 429 -5.67 7.40 -1.38
N TRP A 430 -6.13 6.68 -2.40
CA TRP A 430 -7.07 7.19 -3.39
C TRP A 430 -8.50 6.89 -3.01
N LYS A 431 -9.32 7.91 -3.07
CA LYS A 431 -10.76 7.83 -2.84
C LYS A 431 -11.48 8.40 -4.05
N TYR A 432 -12.59 7.79 -4.42
CA TYR A 432 -13.51 8.37 -5.37
C TYR A 432 -14.14 9.65 -4.78
N GLY A 433 -14.01 10.73 -5.52
CA GLY A 433 -14.50 12.06 -5.14
C GLY A 433 -15.80 12.45 -5.81
#